data_23a464e3104813aa11e22a740793d29e
#
_entry.id   23a464e3104813aa11e22a740793d29e
#
_cell.length_a   1.000
_cell.length_b   1.000
_cell.length_c   1.000
_cell.angle_alpha   90.00
_cell.angle_beta   90.00
_cell.angle_gamma   90.00
#
_symmetry.space_group_name_H-M   'P 1'
#
loop_
_entity.id
_entity.type
_entity.pdbx_description
1 polymer ?
#
loop_
_entity_poly.entity_id
_entity_poly.type
_entity_poly.pdbx_seq_one_letter_code
_entity_poly.pdbx_strand_id
1 'polypeptide(L)'
;MAFRKRREALRAILSGSACIRAGSVYDPVSVRIAEDLGFELGMFGGSVASLAILGDPDITLITLTELAEQMRRMSRASALPVLIDADHGYGNALNVRRTVQELETAGAAGLTIEDTLLPQAFGVAEPQLISIEEGVGKMKAALDGRSDPALVIMGRTGTRGGGAPASGFEECLARARAYEATGVDALFFTGLTTRQQIQAIAAATTLPIVLGNTQGELDDPAFLISQRVKIALQGHTPFAAATQAVHDALKALREGTPPRELKGLPSAQLSNRLMRDAEVKARLSEFLGIKK
;
A
#
# COMPACT_ATOMS: atom_id res chain seq x y z
N MET A 1 -12.52 2.36 -18.14
CA MET A 1 -12.89 3.55 -17.32
C MET A 1 -13.34 3.24 -15.89
N ALA A 2 -13.56 1.97 -15.52
CA ALA A 2 -14.12 1.60 -14.20
C ALA A 2 -13.30 2.10 -12.98
N PHE A 3 -11.99 2.23 -13.10
CA PHE A 3 -11.12 2.62 -11.97
C PHE A 3 -10.65 4.07 -12.00
N ARG A 4 -10.98 4.84 -13.05
CA ARG A 4 -10.49 6.20 -13.21
C ARG A 4 -10.85 7.13 -12.04
N LYS A 5 -12.09 7.07 -11.54
CA LYS A 5 -12.52 7.87 -10.38
C LYS A 5 -11.64 7.64 -9.14
N ARG A 6 -11.20 6.40 -8.90
CA ARG A 6 -10.32 6.06 -7.77
C ARG A 6 -8.92 6.64 -7.96
N ARG A 7 -8.41 6.62 -9.18
CA ARG A 7 -7.13 7.22 -9.56
C ARG A 7 -7.16 8.73 -9.42
N GLU A 8 -8.23 9.36 -9.89
CA GLU A 8 -8.47 10.79 -9.72
C GLU A 8 -8.60 11.19 -8.24
N ALA A 9 -9.24 10.33 -7.40
CA ALA A 9 -9.30 10.56 -5.96
C ALA A 9 -7.90 10.53 -5.30
N LEU A 10 -7.03 9.58 -5.67
CA LEU A 10 -5.66 9.58 -5.18
C LEU A 10 -4.88 10.81 -5.67
N ARG A 11 -5.05 11.23 -6.90
CA ARG A 11 -4.44 12.49 -7.40
C ARG A 11 -4.94 13.71 -6.65
N ALA A 12 -6.22 13.75 -6.30
CA ALA A 12 -6.77 14.84 -5.48
C ALA A 12 -6.16 14.86 -4.07
N ILE A 13 -5.89 13.71 -3.46
CA ILE A 13 -5.17 13.61 -2.18
C ILE A 13 -3.75 14.21 -2.34
N LEU A 14 -3.02 13.81 -3.37
CA LEU A 14 -1.65 14.28 -3.60
C LEU A 14 -1.56 15.78 -3.88
N SER A 15 -2.55 16.35 -4.58
CA SER A 15 -2.63 17.79 -4.88
C SER A 15 -3.32 18.62 -3.78
N GLY A 16 -3.96 17.97 -2.81
CA GLY A 16 -4.66 18.62 -1.71
C GLY A 16 -3.74 19.28 -0.69
N SER A 17 -4.31 19.89 0.32
CA SER A 17 -3.57 20.57 1.41
C SER A 17 -3.38 19.68 2.66
N ALA A 18 -4.13 18.59 2.80
CA ALA A 18 -4.09 17.71 3.97
C ALA A 18 -2.97 16.66 3.89
N CYS A 19 -2.57 16.16 5.06
CA CYS A 19 -1.83 14.90 5.20
C CYS A 19 -2.80 13.86 5.75
N ILE A 20 -3.09 12.81 4.96
CA ILE A 20 -4.02 11.75 5.36
C ILE A 20 -3.31 10.53 5.94
N ARG A 21 -4.06 9.72 6.67
CA ARG A 21 -3.65 8.39 7.15
C ARG A 21 -4.35 7.32 6.31
N ALA A 22 -3.59 6.55 5.53
CA ALA A 22 -4.17 5.46 4.76
C ALA A 22 -4.51 4.27 5.65
N GLY A 23 -5.66 3.64 5.40
CA GLY A 23 -6.03 2.39 6.06
C GLY A 23 -5.23 1.21 5.51
N SER A 24 -4.58 0.41 6.36
CA SER A 24 -3.93 -0.83 5.91
C SER A 24 -5.00 -1.86 5.54
N VAL A 25 -4.99 -2.31 4.29
CA VAL A 25 -5.94 -3.26 3.71
C VAL A 25 -5.21 -4.42 3.06
N TYR A 26 -5.81 -5.61 3.06
CA TYR A 26 -5.15 -6.82 2.55
C TYR A 26 -6.10 -7.82 1.89
N ASP A 27 -7.42 -7.60 2.02
CA ASP A 27 -8.45 -8.47 1.46
C ASP A 27 -9.77 -7.71 1.19
N PRO A 28 -10.77 -8.36 0.56
CA PRO A 28 -12.07 -7.76 0.32
C PRO A 28 -12.83 -7.28 1.56
N VAL A 29 -12.61 -7.89 2.71
CA VAL A 29 -13.29 -7.49 3.96
C VAL A 29 -12.61 -6.26 4.56
N SER A 30 -11.30 -6.25 4.66
CA SER A 30 -10.53 -5.14 5.21
C SER A 30 -10.71 -3.86 4.39
N VAL A 31 -10.75 -3.95 3.04
CA VAL A 31 -11.00 -2.76 2.20
C VAL A 31 -12.42 -2.21 2.35
N ARG A 32 -13.43 -3.07 2.57
CA ARG A 32 -14.79 -2.63 2.89
C ARG A 32 -14.88 -1.96 4.27
N ILE A 33 -14.19 -2.51 5.26
CA ILE A 33 -14.12 -1.90 6.59
C ILE A 33 -13.50 -0.51 6.50
N ALA A 34 -12.39 -0.36 5.78
CA ALA A 34 -11.75 0.94 5.59
C ALA A 34 -12.68 1.95 4.87
N GLU A 35 -13.37 1.53 3.80
CA GLU A 35 -14.37 2.34 3.10
C GLU A 35 -15.51 2.77 4.04
N ASP A 36 -16.09 1.83 4.78
CA ASP A 36 -17.22 2.09 5.70
C ASP A 36 -16.84 3.00 6.88
N LEU A 37 -15.57 3.02 7.27
CA LEU A 37 -15.03 3.91 8.30
C LEU A 37 -14.64 5.29 7.76
N GLY A 38 -14.71 5.51 6.44
CA GLY A 38 -14.45 6.79 5.81
C GLY A 38 -12.97 7.07 5.56
N PHE A 39 -12.11 6.06 5.49
CA PHE A 39 -10.75 6.26 5.00
C PHE A 39 -10.78 6.76 3.56
N GLU A 40 -9.93 7.72 3.24
CA GLU A 40 -9.84 8.30 1.90
C GLU A 40 -8.97 7.44 0.96
N LEU A 41 -8.12 6.56 1.54
CA LEU A 41 -7.17 5.72 0.84
C LEU A 41 -6.93 4.42 1.60
N GLY A 42 -6.88 3.31 0.88
CA GLY A 42 -6.33 2.04 1.36
C GLY A 42 -4.87 1.89 0.94
N MET A 43 -4.04 1.31 1.82
CA MET A 43 -2.67 0.90 1.51
C MET A 43 -2.58 -0.63 1.55
N PHE A 44 -2.22 -1.23 0.43
CA PHE A 44 -1.94 -2.66 0.32
C PHE A 44 -0.43 -2.86 0.21
N GLY A 45 0.22 -3.15 1.32
CA GLY A 45 1.67 -3.33 1.41
C GLY A 45 2.12 -4.73 1.01
N GLY A 46 3.35 -4.88 0.53
CA GLY A 46 3.97 -6.17 0.18
C GLY A 46 4.02 -7.12 1.37
N SER A 47 4.34 -6.62 2.56
CA SER A 47 4.42 -7.43 3.79
C SER A 47 3.10 -8.05 4.20
N VAL A 48 1.99 -7.32 4.16
CA VAL A 48 0.67 -7.91 4.44
C VAL A 48 0.17 -8.76 3.29
N ALA A 49 0.61 -8.50 2.05
CA ALA A 49 0.30 -9.35 0.91
C ALA A 49 0.96 -10.73 1.08
N SER A 50 2.25 -10.79 1.41
CA SER A 50 2.97 -12.05 1.69
C SER A 50 2.29 -12.84 2.81
N LEU A 51 1.98 -12.21 3.93
CA LEU A 51 1.32 -12.88 5.05
C LEU A 51 -0.11 -13.32 4.73
N ALA A 52 -0.91 -12.49 4.05
CA ALA A 52 -2.31 -12.78 3.78
C ALA A 52 -2.52 -13.81 2.66
N ILE A 53 -1.60 -13.90 1.71
CA ILE A 53 -1.72 -14.76 0.53
C ILE A 53 -0.93 -16.06 0.69
N LEU A 54 0.32 -15.97 1.19
CA LEU A 54 1.23 -17.11 1.30
C LEU A 54 1.33 -17.65 2.73
N GLY A 55 1.10 -16.82 3.75
CA GLY A 55 1.45 -17.15 5.14
C GLY A 55 2.96 -17.06 5.41
N ASP A 56 3.72 -16.45 4.51
CA ASP A 56 5.17 -16.33 4.56
C ASP A 56 5.62 -14.89 4.88
N PRO A 57 6.84 -14.71 5.41
CA PRO A 57 7.40 -13.40 5.67
C PRO A 57 7.65 -12.61 4.37
N ASP A 58 7.83 -11.30 4.53
CA ASP A 58 8.11 -10.37 3.44
C ASP A 58 9.58 -10.49 2.96
N ILE A 59 9.83 -11.49 2.13
CA ILE A 59 11.13 -11.77 1.50
C ILE A 59 11.01 -11.95 -0.02
N THR A 60 10.02 -11.31 -0.62
CA THR A 60 9.79 -11.32 -2.08
C THR A 60 9.48 -12.70 -2.66
N LEU A 61 8.75 -13.54 -1.91
CA LEU A 61 8.25 -14.83 -2.40
C LEU A 61 6.97 -14.71 -3.20
N ILE A 62 6.16 -13.70 -2.91
CA ILE A 62 4.91 -13.44 -3.63
C ILE A 62 5.18 -13.12 -5.10
N THR A 63 4.39 -13.70 -5.98
CA THR A 63 4.48 -13.42 -7.41
C THR A 63 3.62 -12.21 -7.80
N LEU A 64 3.98 -11.54 -8.90
CA LEU A 64 3.16 -10.48 -9.47
C LEU A 64 1.72 -10.93 -9.75
N THR A 65 1.51 -12.16 -10.18
CA THR A 65 0.17 -12.71 -10.47
C THR A 65 -0.68 -12.79 -9.21
N GLU A 66 -0.14 -13.31 -8.12
CA GLU A 66 -0.83 -13.41 -6.83
C GLU A 66 -1.18 -12.03 -6.28
N LEU A 67 -0.24 -11.10 -6.33
CA LEU A 67 -0.47 -9.70 -5.90
C LEU A 67 -1.58 -9.03 -6.73
N ALA A 68 -1.53 -9.16 -8.06
CA ALA A 68 -2.52 -8.60 -8.97
C ALA A 68 -3.91 -9.23 -8.80
N GLU A 69 -3.97 -10.54 -8.55
CA GLU A 69 -5.24 -11.23 -8.26
C GLU A 69 -5.87 -10.75 -6.95
N GLN A 70 -5.08 -10.56 -5.90
CA GLN A 70 -5.59 -10.03 -4.64
C GLN A 70 -6.06 -8.58 -4.80
N MET A 71 -5.30 -7.74 -5.50
CA MET A 71 -5.73 -6.39 -5.83
C MET A 71 -7.06 -6.38 -6.61
N ARG A 72 -7.24 -7.29 -7.57
CA ARG A 72 -8.49 -7.43 -8.34
C ARG A 72 -9.68 -7.83 -7.46
N ARG A 73 -9.47 -8.71 -6.46
CA ARG A 73 -10.52 -9.08 -5.50
C ARG A 73 -10.94 -7.88 -4.65
N MET A 74 -9.99 -7.11 -4.14
CA MET A 74 -10.25 -5.88 -3.38
C MET A 74 -10.95 -4.82 -4.23
N SER A 75 -10.49 -4.60 -5.46
CA SER A 75 -11.07 -3.62 -6.39
C SER A 75 -12.52 -3.90 -6.76
N ARG A 76 -12.94 -5.17 -6.76
CA ARG A 76 -14.35 -5.54 -6.98
C ARG A 76 -15.21 -5.33 -5.74
N ALA A 77 -14.60 -5.40 -4.56
CA ALA A 77 -15.32 -5.39 -3.28
C ALA A 77 -15.64 -3.99 -2.77
N SER A 78 -14.88 -2.96 -3.18
CA SER A 78 -14.95 -1.60 -2.63
C SER A 78 -14.65 -0.56 -3.70
N ALA A 79 -15.14 0.66 -3.53
CA ALA A 79 -14.81 1.82 -4.35
C ALA A 79 -13.63 2.64 -3.80
N LEU A 80 -13.11 2.30 -2.63
CA LEU A 80 -11.95 2.95 -2.02
C LEU A 80 -10.76 2.93 -2.99
N PRO A 81 -10.08 4.05 -3.26
CA PRO A 81 -8.79 4.02 -3.95
C PRO A 81 -7.77 3.23 -3.13
N VAL A 82 -6.99 2.38 -3.78
CA VAL A 82 -5.94 1.59 -3.13
C VAL A 82 -4.60 1.92 -3.77
N LEU A 83 -3.66 2.36 -2.93
CA LEU A 83 -2.23 2.43 -3.24
C LEU A 83 -1.63 1.06 -2.94
N ILE A 84 -0.90 0.49 -3.88
CA ILE A 84 -0.27 -0.82 -3.73
C ILE A 84 1.25 -0.70 -3.70
N ASP A 85 1.87 -1.46 -2.83
CA ASP A 85 3.30 -1.67 -2.83
C ASP A 85 3.65 -2.75 -3.86
N ALA A 86 4.34 -2.36 -4.91
CA ALA A 86 4.77 -3.28 -5.96
C ALA A 86 6.24 -3.69 -5.78
N ASP A 87 6.77 -3.60 -4.56
CA ASP A 87 8.13 -3.96 -4.19
C ASP A 87 9.15 -3.36 -5.19
N HIS A 88 10.13 -4.15 -5.62
CA HIS A 88 11.15 -3.76 -6.61
C HIS A 88 10.65 -3.81 -8.07
N GLY A 89 9.35 -4.08 -8.29
CA GLY A 89 8.73 -4.20 -9.61
C GLY A 89 8.93 -5.56 -10.28
N TYR A 90 9.26 -6.61 -9.51
CA TYR A 90 9.37 -8.02 -9.93
C TYR A 90 10.44 -8.28 -11.00
N GLY A 91 11.50 -7.51 -11.00
CA GLY A 91 12.68 -7.70 -11.86
C GLY A 91 13.32 -6.42 -12.37
N ASN A 92 13.80 -6.43 -13.61
CA ASN A 92 14.41 -5.26 -14.25
C ASN A 92 13.37 -4.25 -14.77
N ALA A 93 13.80 -3.18 -15.43
CA ALA A 93 12.90 -2.14 -15.92
C ALA A 93 11.78 -2.65 -16.85
N LEU A 94 12.00 -3.68 -17.64
CA LEU A 94 10.97 -4.27 -18.51
C LEU A 94 9.93 -5.06 -17.67
N ASN A 95 10.37 -5.71 -16.60
CA ASN A 95 9.46 -6.34 -15.64
C ASN A 95 8.61 -5.28 -14.92
N VAL A 96 9.22 -4.16 -14.50
CA VAL A 96 8.49 -3.02 -13.90
C VAL A 96 7.39 -2.52 -14.83
N ARG A 97 7.70 -2.33 -16.11
CA ARG A 97 6.69 -1.95 -17.11
C ARG A 97 5.51 -2.92 -17.14
N ARG A 98 5.79 -4.22 -17.12
CA ARG A 98 4.76 -5.27 -17.07
C ARG A 98 3.98 -5.23 -15.75
N THR A 99 4.65 -5.03 -14.63
CA THR A 99 4.03 -4.90 -13.30
C THR A 99 3.00 -3.79 -13.27
N VAL A 100 3.33 -2.63 -13.83
CA VAL A 100 2.39 -1.50 -13.92
C VAL A 100 1.14 -1.90 -14.72
N GLN A 101 1.30 -2.55 -15.86
CA GLN A 101 0.18 -3.00 -16.71
C GLN A 101 -0.76 -3.97 -15.97
N GLU A 102 -0.20 -4.93 -15.23
CA GLU A 102 -1.00 -5.89 -14.46
C GLU A 102 -1.75 -5.23 -13.30
N LEU A 103 -1.08 -4.39 -12.51
CA LEU A 103 -1.69 -3.73 -11.36
C LEU A 103 -2.68 -2.64 -11.78
N GLU A 104 -2.42 -1.95 -12.88
CA GLU A 104 -3.38 -1.03 -13.49
C GLU A 104 -4.68 -1.73 -13.88
N THR A 105 -4.55 -2.89 -14.53
CA THR A 105 -5.69 -3.74 -14.96
C THR A 105 -6.41 -4.34 -13.75
N ALA A 106 -5.69 -4.66 -12.68
CA ALA A 106 -6.26 -5.13 -11.42
C ALA A 106 -7.03 -4.05 -10.64
N GLY A 107 -6.88 -2.77 -11.01
CA GLY A 107 -7.65 -1.66 -10.45
C GLY A 107 -6.93 -0.84 -9.39
N ALA A 108 -5.62 -0.90 -9.31
CA ALA A 108 -4.82 -0.02 -8.46
C ALA A 108 -5.09 1.46 -8.79
N ALA A 109 -5.12 2.30 -7.76
CA ALA A 109 -5.19 3.74 -7.91
C ALA A 109 -3.80 4.37 -8.08
N GLY A 110 -2.82 3.76 -7.49
CA GLY A 110 -1.40 4.06 -7.63
C GLY A 110 -0.55 2.92 -7.13
N LEU A 111 0.73 2.97 -7.42
CA LEU A 111 1.70 1.98 -6.98
C LEU A 111 3.05 2.62 -6.65
N THR A 112 3.80 1.95 -5.77
CA THR A 112 5.18 2.31 -5.44
C THR A 112 6.13 1.31 -6.08
N ILE A 113 7.27 1.78 -6.57
CA ILE A 113 8.39 0.94 -7.01
C ILE A 113 9.61 1.34 -6.19
N GLU A 114 10.22 0.38 -5.51
CA GLU A 114 11.41 0.63 -4.70
C GLU A 114 12.71 0.25 -5.41
N ASP A 115 13.78 0.77 -4.86
CA ASP A 115 15.14 0.60 -5.37
C ASP A 115 15.98 -0.43 -4.59
N THR A 116 15.35 -1.27 -3.77
CA THR A 116 16.01 -2.40 -3.13
C THR A 116 16.35 -3.47 -4.16
N LEU A 117 17.57 -4.02 -4.07
CA LEU A 117 18.00 -5.16 -4.88
C LEU A 117 17.35 -6.45 -4.35
N LEU A 118 16.29 -6.87 -5.00
CA LEU A 118 15.48 -8.03 -4.62
C LEU A 118 15.32 -8.99 -5.80
N PRO A 119 15.12 -10.29 -5.55
CA PRO A 119 15.28 -10.96 -4.27
C PRO A 119 16.70 -10.89 -3.76
N GLN A 120 16.88 -11.03 -2.41
CA GLN A 120 18.20 -10.97 -1.78
C GLN A 120 19.16 -11.99 -2.38
N ALA A 121 20.37 -11.56 -2.73
CA ALA A 121 21.34 -12.41 -3.39
C ALA A 121 21.94 -13.45 -2.43
N PHE A 122 22.32 -14.61 -2.98
CA PHE A 122 22.96 -15.69 -2.20
C PHE A 122 24.22 -15.18 -1.48
N GLY A 123 24.30 -15.46 -0.17
CA GLY A 123 25.44 -15.08 0.67
C GLY A 123 25.49 -13.61 1.10
N VAL A 124 24.50 -12.79 0.74
CA VAL A 124 24.39 -11.38 1.14
C VAL A 124 23.42 -11.27 2.32
N ALA A 125 23.93 -10.90 3.50
CA ALA A 125 23.12 -10.80 4.72
C ALA A 125 22.26 -9.53 4.78
N GLU A 126 22.78 -8.41 4.25
CA GLU A 126 22.12 -7.12 4.31
C GLU A 126 21.51 -6.75 2.95
N PRO A 127 20.27 -6.23 2.95
CA PRO A 127 19.66 -5.75 1.72
C PRO A 127 20.54 -4.67 1.04
N GLN A 128 20.59 -4.63 -0.27
CA GLN A 128 21.35 -3.67 -1.05
C GLN A 128 20.41 -2.83 -1.91
N LEU A 129 20.88 -1.65 -2.32
CA LEU A 129 20.17 -0.84 -3.30
C LEU A 129 20.74 -1.07 -4.70
N ILE A 130 19.89 -1.01 -5.71
CA ILE A 130 20.34 -0.92 -7.11
C ILE A 130 21.01 0.44 -7.35
N SER A 131 21.73 0.60 -8.45
CA SER A 131 22.29 1.91 -8.80
C SER A 131 21.20 2.96 -9.04
N ILE A 132 21.53 4.24 -8.86
CA ILE A 132 20.59 5.34 -9.16
C ILE A 132 20.16 5.28 -10.64
N GLU A 133 21.08 4.97 -11.53
CA GLU A 133 20.81 4.85 -12.97
C GLU A 133 19.80 3.75 -13.27
N GLU A 134 19.95 2.57 -12.66
CA GLU A 134 18.97 1.49 -12.78
C GLU A 134 17.62 1.88 -12.20
N GLY A 135 17.60 2.53 -11.03
CA GLY A 135 16.38 3.06 -10.42
C GLY A 135 15.64 4.05 -11.32
N VAL A 136 16.37 4.98 -11.94
CA VAL A 136 15.84 5.90 -12.97
C VAL A 136 15.25 5.15 -14.15
N GLY A 137 15.92 4.09 -14.62
CA GLY A 137 15.41 3.22 -15.67
C GLY A 137 14.09 2.56 -15.30
N LYS A 138 13.97 2.04 -14.06
CA LYS A 138 12.73 1.46 -13.52
C LYS A 138 11.60 2.49 -13.45
N MET A 139 11.85 3.71 -12.95
CA MET A 139 10.83 4.78 -12.89
C MET A 139 10.33 5.17 -14.29
N LYS A 140 11.21 5.33 -15.25
CA LYS A 140 10.84 5.60 -16.66
C LYS A 140 10.01 4.48 -17.26
N ALA A 141 10.38 3.22 -17.01
CA ALA A 141 9.63 2.06 -17.48
C ALA A 141 8.25 1.94 -16.82
N ALA A 142 8.15 2.30 -15.53
CA ALA A 142 6.85 2.37 -14.85
C ALA A 142 5.92 3.39 -15.49
N LEU A 143 6.42 4.57 -15.79
CA LEU A 143 5.66 5.63 -16.49
C LEU A 143 5.26 5.22 -17.91
N ASP A 144 6.12 4.55 -18.64
CA ASP A 144 5.84 4.03 -20.00
C ASP A 144 4.81 2.89 -19.98
N GLY A 145 4.79 2.07 -18.91
CA GLY A 145 3.82 0.99 -18.75
C GLY A 145 2.39 1.45 -18.44
N ARG A 146 2.22 2.70 -18.02
CA ARG A 146 0.95 3.30 -17.63
C ARG A 146 0.09 3.64 -18.84
N SER A 147 -1.15 3.10 -18.90
CA SER A 147 -2.11 3.39 -19.95
C SER A 147 -3.06 4.53 -19.58
N ASP A 148 -3.52 4.60 -18.32
CA ASP A 148 -4.35 5.69 -17.80
C ASP A 148 -3.46 6.72 -17.09
N PRO A 149 -3.33 7.96 -17.61
CA PRO A 149 -2.51 8.99 -16.98
C PRO A 149 -2.96 9.37 -15.56
N ALA A 150 -4.16 8.97 -15.16
CA ALA A 150 -4.62 9.15 -13.79
C ALA A 150 -3.99 8.16 -12.80
N LEU A 151 -3.47 7.00 -13.24
CA LEU A 151 -2.73 6.08 -12.37
C LEU A 151 -1.51 6.80 -11.79
N VAL A 152 -1.33 6.69 -10.48
CA VAL A 152 -0.21 7.32 -9.76
C VAL A 152 0.98 6.37 -9.73
N ILE A 153 2.15 6.85 -10.13
CA ILE A 153 3.43 6.14 -10.00
C ILE A 153 4.30 6.87 -8.99
N MET A 154 4.76 6.16 -7.96
CA MET A 154 5.61 6.71 -6.91
C MET A 154 6.97 6.03 -6.91
N GLY A 155 8.04 6.81 -6.94
CA GLY A 155 9.39 6.30 -6.67
C GLY A 155 9.59 6.13 -5.16
N ARG A 156 9.91 4.91 -4.72
CA ARG A 156 10.17 4.59 -3.32
C ARG A 156 11.66 4.40 -3.09
N THR A 157 12.16 5.07 -2.05
CA THR A 157 13.53 4.92 -1.54
C THR A 157 13.54 5.12 -0.02
N GLY A 158 14.67 4.92 0.63
CA GLY A 158 14.75 5.08 2.09
C GLY A 158 16.16 5.19 2.62
N THR A 159 16.25 5.42 3.92
CA THR A 159 17.51 5.46 4.67
C THR A 159 17.84 4.10 5.33
N ARG A 160 16.88 3.19 5.34
CA ARG A 160 16.99 1.81 5.80
C ARG A 160 16.40 0.91 4.72
N GLY A 161 17.11 -0.03 4.38
CA GLY A 161 16.80 -0.97 3.33
C GLY A 161 18.10 -1.16 2.61
N GLY A 162 18.64 -2.29 2.71
CA GLY A 162 19.79 -2.58 2.01
C GLY A 162 21.10 -2.17 2.63
N GLY A 163 21.28 -2.32 3.93
CA GLY A 163 22.60 -2.11 4.52
C GLY A 163 23.24 -0.75 4.17
N ALA A 164 22.42 0.25 3.92
CA ALA A 164 22.90 1.58 3.61
C ALA A 164 23.81 2.04 4.74
N PRO A 165 25.09 2.33 4.47
CA PRO A 165 26.02 2.83 5.47
C PRO A 165 25.51 4.17 6.04
N ALA A 166 26.20 4.73 7.03
CA ALA A 166 25.83 6.00 7.66
C ALA A 166 25.71 7.18 6.67
N SER A 167 26.20 7.03 5.43
CA SER A 167 25.99 7.95 4.29
C SER A 167 24.61 7.81 3.62
N GLY A 168 23.76 6.91 4.07
CA GLY A 168 22.50 6.56 3.40
C GLY A 168 21.50 7.70 3.22
N PHE A 169 21.55 8.72 4.07
CA PHE A 169 20.63 9.85 3.92
C PHE A 169 20.98 10.75 2.72
N GLU A 170 22.25 11.02 2.49
CA GLU A 170 22.68 11.80 1.31
C GLU A 170 22.37 11.06 0.00
N GLU A 171 22.57 9.75 -0.01
CA GLU A 171 22.17 8.92 -1.15
C GLU A 171 20.65 8.94 -1.34
N CYS A 172 19.86 8.86 -0.28
CA CYS A 172 18.41 9.00 -0.34
C CYS A 172 17.99 10.35 -0.98
N LEU A 173 18.64 11.45 -0.65
CA LEU A 173 18.41 12.76 -1.28
C LEU A 173 18.80 12.77 -2.77
N ALA A 174 19.93 12.15 -3.12
CA ALA A 174 20.35 12.03 -4.52
C ALA A 174 19.34 11.22 -5.35
N ARG A 175 18.83 10.11 -4.80
CA ARG A 175 17.79 9.27 -5.40
C ARG A 175 16.47 10.03 -5.55
N ALA A 176 16.05 10.77 -4.53
CA ALA A 176 14.85 11.61 -4.59
C ALA A 176 14.89 12.58 -5.77
N ARG A 177 16.00 13.31 -5.95
CA ARG A 177 16.19 14.22 -7.10
C ARG A 177 16.19 13.49 -8.43
N ALA A 178 16.87 12.33 -8.51
CA ALA A 178 16.97 11.55 -9.73
C ALA A 178 15.61 10.98 -10.15
N TYR A 179 14.79 10.53 -9.18
CA TYR A 179 13.45 9.99 -9.46
C TYR A 179 12.45 11.10 -9.82
N GLU A 180 12.50 12.25 -9.14
CA GLU A 180 11.71 13.43 -9.53
C GLU A 180 11.97 13.81 -11.00
N ALA A 181 13.23 13.80 -11.44
CA ALA A 181 13.61 14.13 -12.81
C ALA A 181 13.04 13.14 -13.85
N THR A 182 12.57 11.96 -13.46
CA THR A 182 11.90 11.01 -14.37
C THR A 182 10.46 11.37 -14.67
N GLY A 183 9.81 12.19 -13.82
CA GLY A 183 8.41 12.56 -13.95
C GLY A 183 7.44 11.67 -13.17
N VAL A 184 7.90 10.92 -12.15
CA VAL A 184 7.01 10.23 -11.21
C VAL A 184 6.09 11.21 -10.49
N ASP A 185 4.93 10.74 -10.05
CA ASP A 185 3.87 11.61 -9.51
C ASP A 185 4.09 11.99 -8.04
N ALA A 186 4.84 11.19 -7.28
CA ALA A 186 5.18 11.41 -5.88
C ALA A 186 6.43 10.60 -5.49
N LEU A 187 6.98 10.91 -4.32
CA LEU A 187 8.08 10.15 -3.72
C LEU A 187 7.64 9.53 -2.41
N PHE A 188 7.99 8.27 -2.21
CA PHE A 188 7.69 7.51 -1.01
C PHE A 188 8.98 7.17 -0.26
N PHE A 189 9.02 7.53 1.02
CA PHE A 189 10.21 7.36 1.85
C PHE A 189 9.97 6.43 3.02
N THR A 190 10.96 5.56 3.27
CA THR A 190 11.01 4.68 4.44
C THR A 190 12.24 4.99 5.30
N GLY A 191 12.19 4.61 6.58
CA GLY A 191 13.34 4.68 7.48
C GLY A 191 13.71 6.08 7.98
N LEU A 192 12.93 7.12 7.68
CA LEU A 192 13.12 8.45 8.24
C LEU A 192 12.72 8.45 9.72
N THR A 193 13.53 9.10 10.56
CA THR A 193 13.34 9.09 12.01
C THR A 193 13.35 10.49 12.64
N THR A 194 13.75 11.54 11.91
CA THR A 194 13.85 12.89 12.45
C THR A 194 13.14 13.93 11.57
N ARG A 195 12.66 15.01 12.19
CA ARG A 195 12.10 16.17 11.49
C ARG A 195 13.09 16.78 10.50
N GLN A 196 14.37 16.83 10.86
CA GLN A 196 15.43 17.37 10.00
C GLN A 196 15.55 16.61 8.67
N GLN A 197 15.44 15.28 8.72
CA GLN A 197 15.44 14.46 7.50
C GLN A 197 14.25 14.80 6.60
N ILE A 198 13.04 14.93 7.16
CA ILE A 198 11.84 15.30 6.37
C ILE A 198 12.00 16.71 5.78
N GLN A 199 12.51 17.67 6.54
CA GLN A 199 12.77 19.03 6.05
C GLN A 199 13.78 19.04 4.89
N ALA A 200 14.86 18.25 5.00
CA ALA A 200 15.86 18.16 3.95
C ALA A 200 15.28 17.50 2.68
N ILE A 201 14.44 16.46 2.81
CA ILE A 201 13.71 15.88 1.69
C ILE A 201 12.76 16.91 1.07
N ALA A 202 11.99 17.62 1.88
CA ALA A 202 11.08 18.65 1.40
C ALA A 202 11.80 19.80 0.68
N ALA A 203 13.05 20.10 1.05
CA ALA A 203 13.89 21.04 0.33
C ALA A 203 14.50 20.46 -0.95
N ALA A 204 14.67 19.14 -1.04
CA ALA A 204 15.32 18.46 -2.17
C ALA A 204 14.38 18.13 -3.32
N THR A 205 13.06 18.12 -3.11
CA THR A 205 12.03 17.79 -4.11
C THR A 205 10.86 18.75 -4.08
N THR A 206 10.18 18.92 -5.19
CA THR A 206 8.91 19.65 -5.30
C THR A 206 7.68 18.74 -5.27
N LEU A 207 7.89 17.43 -5.41
CA LEU A 207 6.83 16.44 -5.47
C LEU A 207 6.10 16.25 -4.11
N PRO A 208 4.87 15.75 -4.13
CA PRO A 208 4.20 15.23 -2.94
C PRO A 208 5.03 14.14 -2.26
N ILE A 209 5.06 14.16 -0.94
CA ILE A 209 5.83 13.22 -0.13
C ILE A 209 4.86 12.23 0.54
N VAL A 210 5.23 10.95 0.51
CA VAL A 210 4.57 9.86 1.22
C VAL A 210 5.57 9.26 2.21
N LEU A 211 5.14 8.99 3.44
CA LEU A 211 5.99 8.40 4.48
C LEU A 211 5.48 7.01 4.86
N GLY A 212 6.37 6.03 4.86
CA GLY A 212 6.08 4.64 5.20
C GLY A 212 5.76 4.40 6.67
N ASN A 213 6.21 5.29 7.54
CA ASN A 213 5.91 5.26 8.97
C ASN A 213 6.13 6.64 9.58
N THR A 214 5.27 6.99 10.53
CA THR A 214 5.44 8.20 11.35
C THR A 214 5.23 7.83 12.81
N GLN A 215 6.27 7.96 13.62
CA GLN A 215 6.25 7.68 15.05
C GLN A 215 6.99 8.80 15.80
N GLY A 216 6.67 8.92 17.10
CA GLY A 216 7.34 9.88 17.97
C GLY A 216 7.19 11.32 17.47
N GLU A 217 8.28 12.02 17.29
CA GLU A 217 8.29 13.43 16.85
C GLU A 217 7.76 13.65 15.42
N LEU A 218 7.68 12.59 14.62
CA LEU A 218 7.14 12.65 13.27
C LEU A 218 5.61 12.51 13.23
N ASP A 219 4.96 12.18 14.33
CA ASP A 219 3.50 12.06 14.40
C ASP A 219 2.84 13.41 14.73
N ASP A 220 3.18 14.43 13.94
CA ASP A 220 2.66 15.80 14.05
C ASP A 220 2.06 16.22 12.70
N PRO A 221 0.70 16.17 12.57
CA PRO A 221 0.05 16.52 11.31
C PRO A 221 0.37 17.91 10.78
N ALA A 222 0.48 18.92 11.66
CA ALA A 222 0.77 20.28 11.23
C ALA A 222 2.18 20.39 10.64
N PHE A 223 3.16 19.74 11.27
CA PHE A 223 4.52 19.65 10.73
C PHE A 223 4.52 18.90 9.39
N LEU A 224 3.89 17.74 9.30
CA LEU A 224 3.85 16.95 8.07
C LEU A 224 3.24 17.73 6.90
N ILE A 225 2.13 18.43 7.13
CA ILE A 225 1.47 19.29 6.14
C ILE A 225 2.43 20.40 5.67
N SER A 226 3.14 21.05 6.60
CA SER A 226 4.10 22.10 6.26
C SER A 226 5.25 21.63 5.37
N GLN A 227 5.56 20.34 5.44
CA GLN A 227 6.60 19.66 4.63
C GLN A 227 6.05 18.98 3.38
N ARG A 228 4.82 19.27 2.96
CA ARG A 228 4.15 18.67 1.79
C ARG A 228 4.00 17.14 1.86
N VAL A 229 4.00 16.58 3.07
CA VAL A 229 3.62 15.18 3.25
C VAL A 229 2.12 15.06 3.03
N LYS A 230 1.71 14.22 2.10
CA LYS A 230 0.30 14.01 1.71
C LYS A 230 -0.28 12.73 2.27
N ILE A 231 0.55 11.72 2.45
CA ILE A 231 0.16 10.43 3.01
C ILE A 231 1.21 10.02 4.04
N ALA A 232 0.75 9.66 5.23
CA ALA A 232 1.57 9.13 6.30
C ALA A 232 1.00 7.79 6.74
N LEU A 233 1.75 6.69 6.52
CA LEU A 233 1.30 5.35 6.85
C LEU A 233 1.47 5.07 8.35
N GLN A 234 0.61 4.18 8.89
CA GLN A 234 0.57 3.80 10.30
C GLN A 234 0.98 2.33 10.51
N GLY A 235 1.63 1.72 9.50
CA GLY A 235 2.00 0.30 9.51
C GLY A 235 0.78 -0.62 9.27
N HIS A 236 1.00 -1.92 9.49
CA HIS A 236 0.03 -2.97 9.18
C HIS A 236 -0.61 -3.58 10.44
N THR A 237 -0.80 -2.77 11.48
CA THR A 237 -1.41 -3.19 12.75
C THR A 237 -2.80 -3.82 12.63
N PRO A 238 -3.68 -3.44 11.67
CA PRO A 238 -4.96 -4.13 11.48
C PRO A 238 -4.82 -5.62 11.16
N PHE A 239 -3.82 -6.02 10.36
CA PHE A 239 -3.56 -7.45 10.09
C PHE A 239 -3.06 -8.19 11.34
N ALA A 240 -2.16 -7.58 12.10
CA ALA A 240 -1.66 -8.17 13.36
C ALA A 240 -2.80 -8.36 14.38
N ALA A 241 -3.69 -7.38 14.50
CA ALA A 241 -4.88 -7.47 15.36
C ALA A 241 -5.84 -8.58 14.92
N ALA A 242 -6.07 -8.73 13.61
CA ALA A 242 -6.89 -9.81 13.05
C ALA A 242 -6.25 -11.18 13.32
N THR A 243 -4.93 -11.31 13.15
CA THR A 243 -4.17 -12.54 13.45
C THR A 243 -4.32 -12.93 14.91
N GLN A 244 -4.18 -11.99 15.84
CA GLN A 244 -4.37 -12.24 17.28
C GLN A 244 -5.81 -12.68 17.58
N ALA A 245 -6.80 -12.02 16.99
CA ALA A 245 -8.22 -12.38 17.22
C ALA A 245 -8.52 -13.80 16.70
N VAL A 246 -7.99 -14.19 15.54
CA VAL A 246 -8.14 -15.55 15.01
C VAL A 246 -7.46 -16.57 15.92
N HIS A 247 -6.24 -16.29 16.37
CA HIS A 247 -5.52 -17.16 17.32
C HIS A 247 -6.34 -17.39 18.59
N ASP A 248 -6.84 -16.32 19.21
CA ASP A 248 -7.54 -16.40 20.48
C ASP A 248 -8.88 -17.14 20.34
N ALA A 249 -9.61 -16.91 19.26
CA ALA A 249 -10.85 -17.61 18.95
C ALA A 249 -10.62 -19.12 18.74
N LEU A 250 -9.62 -19.49 17.95
CA LEU A 250 -9.29 -20.90 17.70
C LEU A 250 -8.79 -21.60 18.98
N LYS A 251 -7.99 -20.92 19.79
CA LYS A 251 -7.54 -21.41 21.09
C LYS A 251 -8.73 -21.70 22.02
N ALA A 252 -9.63 -20.73 22.20
CA ALA A 252 -10.80 -20.87 23.05
C ALA A 252 -11.68 -22.07 22.60
N LEU A 253 -11.95 -22.19 21.30
CA LEU A 253 -12.69 -23.33 20.74
C LEU A 253 -11.98 -24.67 20.99
N ARG A 254 -10.66 -24.71 20.84
CA ARG A 254 -9.86 -25.92 21.09
C ARG A 254 -9.88 -26.33 22.57
N GLU A 255 -9.97 -25.36 23.46
CA GLU A 255 -10.08 -25.56 24.92
C GLU A 255 -11.51 -25.84 25.39
N GLY A 256 -12.48 -25.96 24.49
CA GLY A 256 -13.85 -26.36 24.76
C GLY A 256 -14.83 -25.23 25.01
N THR A 257 -14.47 -23.97 24.77
CA THR A 257 -15.42 -22.85 24.84
C THR A 257 -16.52 -23.04 23.78
N PRO A 258 -17.80 -23.03 24.14
CA PRO A 258 -18.88 -23.12 23.16
C PRO A 258 -18.84 -21.94 22.17
N PRO A 259 -19.11 -22.14 20.86
CA PRO A 259 -19.04 -21.07 19.85
C PRO A 259 -19.88 -19.83 20.21
N ARG A 260 -21.03 -20.01 20.85
CA ARG A 260 -21.91 -18.91 21.31
C ARG A 260 -21.32 -18.04 22.43
N GLU A 261 -20.29 -18.53 23.11
CA GLU A 261 -19.64 -17.85 24.23
C GLU A 261 -18.34 -17.15 23.81
N LEU A 262 -17.93 -17.28 22.53
CA LEU A 262 -16.81 -16.53 21.99
C LEU A 262 -17.06 -15.03 22.10
N LYS A 263 -16.00 -14.31 22.47
CA LYS A 263 -16.02 -12.85 22.58
C LYS A 263 -15.34 -12.21 21.36
N GLY A 264 -15.57 -10.92 21.19
CA GLY A 264 -14.94 -10.17 20.09
C GLY A 264 -15.55 -10.43 18.71
N LEU A 265 -16.68 -11.12 18.63
CA LEU A 265 -17.39 -11.33 17.36
C LEU A 265 -18.05 -10.02 16.90
N PRO A 266 -18.13 -9.79 15.57
CA PRO A 266 -18.82 -8.62 15.05
C PRO A 266 -20.30 -8.67 15.39
N SER A 267 -20.91 -7.51 15.65
CA SER A 267 -22.36 -7.42 15.80
C SER A 267 -23.07 -7.82 14.49
N ALA A 268 -24.31 -8.27 14.59
CA ALA A 268 -25.14 -8.57 13.42
C ALA A 268 -25.24 -7.36 12.47
N GLN A 269 -25.33 -6.14 13.03
CA GLN A 269 -25.36 -4.90 12.23
C GLN A 269 -24.04 -4.72 11.44
N LEU A 270 -22.89 -4.90 12.07
CA LEU A 270 -21.59 -4.80 11.40
C LEU A 270 -21.46 -5.87 10.32
N SER A 271 -21.80 -7.14 10.65
CA SER A 271 -21.75 -8.24 9.69
C SER A 271 -22.62 -7.97 8.46
N ASN A 272 -23.89 -7.57 8.67
CA ASN A 272 -24.82 -7.27 7.59
C ASN A 272 -24.33 -6.12 6.69
N ARG A 273 -23.72 -5.09 7.29
CA ARG A 273 -23.13 -3.98 6.54
C ARG A 273 -21.95 -4.42 5.69
N LEU A 274 -21.01 -5.16 6.27
CA LEU A 274 -19.83 -5.67 5.55
C LEU A 274 -20.20 -6.67 4.44
N MET A 275 -21.22 -7.47 4.64
CA MET A 275 -21.74 -8.41 3.63
C MET A 275 -22.59 -7.72 2.56
N ARG A 276 -22.87 -6.41 2.69
CA ARG A 276 -23.76 -5.66 1.79
C ARG A 276 -25.15 -6.33 1.69
N ASP A 277 -25.67 -6.80 2.84
CA ASP A 277 -26.88 -7.64 2.93
C ASP A 277 -28.11 -7.00 2.23
N ALA A 278 -28.31 -5.69 2.41
CA ALA A 278 -29.43 -4.98 1.76
C ALA A 278 -29.34 -5.02 0.22
N GLU A 279 -28.12 -4.82 -0.34
CA GLU A 279 -27.91 -4.90 -1.79
C GLU A 279 -28.09 -6.31 -2.32
N VAL A 280 -27.59 -7.31 -1.57
CA VAL A 280 -27.74 -8.72 -1.93
C VAL A 280 -29.22 -9.12 -1.93
N LYS A 281 -29.98 -8.74 -0.91
CA LYS A 281 -31.44 -8.99 -0.83
C LYS A 281 -32.21 -8.32 -1.96
N ALA A 282 -31.85 -7.08 -2.33
CA ALA A 282 -32.46 -6.41 -3.48
C ALA A 282 -32.22 -7.19 -4.78
N ARG A 283 -30.97 -7.61 -5.03
CA ARG A 283 -30.61 -8.42 -6.21
C ARG A 283 -31.28 -9.80 -6.23
N LEU A 284 -31.39 -10.46 -5.07
CA LEU A 284 -32.11 -11.73 -4.94
C LEU A 284 -33.59 -11.57 -5.32
N SER A 285 -34.21 -10.49 -4.88
CA SER A 285 -35.60 -10.18 -5.24
C SER A 285 -35.74 -9.89 -6.74
N GLU A 286 -34.86 -9.03 -7.29
CA GLU A 286 -34.92 -8.58 -8.67
C GLU A 286 -34.60 -9.71 -9.67
N PHE A 287 -33.53 -10.47 -9.43
CA PHE A 287 -33.02 -11.42 -10.42
C PHE A 287 -33.48 -12.85 -10.21
N LEU A 288 -33.84 -13.22 -8.99
CA LEU A 288 -34.28 -14.58 -8.68
C LEU A 288 -35.75 -14.65 -8.23
N GLY A 289 -36.48 -13.54 -8.19
CA GLY A 289 -37.88 -13.49 -7.78
C GLY A 289 -38.14 -13.92 -6.33
N ILE A 290 -37.11 -13.92 -5.48
CA ILE A 290 -37.23 -14.31 -4.08
C ILE A 290 -37.90 -13.17 -3.32
N LYS A 291 -39.17 -13.37 -2.98
CA LYS A 291 -39.92 -12.46 -2.10
C LYS A 291 -39.52 -12.73 -0.65
N LYS A 292 -39.35 -11.67 0.15
CA LYS A 292 -39.13 -11.76 1.60
C LYS A 292 -40.38 -12.23 2.31
#